data_feaef74dd1bd8ff15b1507b6d5786e67
#
_entry.id   feaef74dd1bd8ff15b1507b6d5786e67
#
_cell.length_a   1.000
_cell.length_b   1.000
_cell.length_c   1.000
_cell.angle_alpha   90.00
_cell.angle_beta   90.00
_cell.angle_gamma   90.00
#
_symmetry.space_group_name_H-M   'P 1'
#
loop_
_entity.id
_entity.type
_entity.pdbx_description
1 polymer ?
#
loop_
_entity_poly.entity_id
_entity_poly.type
_entity_poly.pdbx_seq_one_letter_code
_entity_poly.pdbx_strand_id
1 'polypeptide(L)'
;MTGFVLQVHIYQVSYVHVSTDLSVCLCGFLSVKRRNKNLLNNSEQEFVAGRRKTVLQALKKLKIQCSRQAVPNIALLGSGGAQRAMVGLLGSLVQREKAGLLDCILYLSGVSGSTWCMASLYKEPNWSTKLETVKEKIIERLSGPGVSLTDAMAKLKKYYYGKDFFSLTDVWAVLVVTSIVKEIDEHTLTEQRKQHNKDPFPIYAVIDKQSKQSNDGDPWFEINPYEAGYSLSGVFVDTGDFGSQFHKGSKIKHQDEFDMLYLQGKKILSQRNLSGGKSKLISTMNTADKRAEKQYIKRFAMDVCEDLSNAGISICKCMAQWIWGRKYNFLHNMTGENRPSTLLQSETRDYIDAGVLLNSPYFSVLREDRDIDLIISLDFSQGDPFMTVKDAAETCKKLKIPFPEVNITSEDKKKPKDFYVCCKLLYKHTPLFMFVCCLATICYNNNRF
;
A
#
# COMPACT_ATOMS: atom_id res chain seq x y z
N MET A 1 -6.78 -8.87 34.18
CA MET A 1 -6.45 -7.62 33.47
C MET A 1 -5.11 -7.15 33.96
N THR A 2 -4.03 -7.58 33.34
CA THR A 2 -2.66 -7.22 33.73
C THR A 2 -2.13 -6.27 32.66
N GLY A 3 -1.90 -5.03 33.09
CA GLY A 3 -1.32 -4.00 32.23
C GLY A 3 0.14 -4.31 31.92
N PHE A 4 0.47 -4.44 30.64
CA PHE A 4 1.84 -4.50 30.20
C PHE A 4 2.39 -3.08 30.06
N VAL A 5 3.37 -2.76 30.88
CA VAL A 5 4.18 -1.54 30.77
C VAL A 5 5.35 -1.88 29.84
N LEU A 6 5.37 -1.27 28.66
CA LEU A 6 6.52 -1.33 27.76
C LEU A 6 7.53 -0.29 28.22
N GLN A 7 8.59 -0.71 28.91
CA GLN A 7 9.68 0.15 29.31
C GLN A 7 10.72 0.18 28.17
N VAL A 8 10.68 1.21 27.35
CA VAL A 8 11.67 1.44 26.29
C VAL A 8 12.74 2.38 26.84
N HIS A 9 13.95 1.88 26.98
CA HIS A 9 15.12 2.71 27.32
C HIS A 9 15.68 3.31 26.03
N ILE A 10 15.55 4.62 25.89
CA ILE A 10 16.10 5.38 24.77
C ILE A 10 17.44 5.98 25.19
N TYR A 11 18.53 5.55 24.56
CA TYR A 11 19.84 6.15 24.74
C TYR A 11 20.05 7.32 23.79
N GLN A 12 20.54 8.41 24.34
CA GLN A 12 20.81 9.68 23.69
C GLN A 12 22.04 9.60 22.77
N VAL A 13 21.94 10.04 21.52
CA VAL A 13 23.06 10.17 20.58
C VAL A 13 23.21 11.61 20.11
N SER A 14 24.43 12.14 20.30
CA SER A 14 24.82 13.51 19.96
C SER A 14 25.05 13.71 18.46
N TYR A 15 24.57 14.83 17.92
CA TYR A 15 24.72 15.23 16.52
C TYR A 15 26.13 15.79 16.24
N VAL A 16 26.65 15.42 15.07
CA VAL A 16 27.76 16.12 14.40
C VAL A 16 27.21 16.76 13.13
N HIS A 17 27.38 18.07 13.05
CA HIS A 17 27.05 18.88 11.88
C HIS A 17 28.07 18.63 10.77
N VAL A 18 27.61 18.43 9.54
CA VAL A 18 28.42 18.60 8.32
C VAL A 18 27.68 19.48 7.34
N SER A 19 28.42 20.44 6.84
CA SER A 19 28.03 21.61 6.05
C SER A 19 27.49 21.29 4.65
N THR A 20 26.65 22.21 4.24
CA THR A 20 26.01 22.39 2.94
C THR A 20 26.99 22.71 1.83
N ASP A 21 26.81 22.04 0.68
CA ASP A 21 27.24 22.58 -0.61
C ASP A 21 26.03 22.78 -1.52
N LEU A 22 25.79 24.06 -1.83
CA LEU A 22 24.82 24.54 -2.81
C LEU A 22 25.40 24.36 -4.22
N SER A 23 24.93 23.35 -4.94
CA SER A 23 24.95 23.41 -6.40
C SER A 23 23.53 23.74 -6.91
N VAL A 24 23.27 25.02 -7.08
CA VAL A 24 22.09 25.51 -7.81
C VAL A 24 22.30 25.17 -9.28
N CYS A 25 21.72 24.05 -9.71
CA CYS A 25 21.60 23.74 -11.12
C CYS A 25 20.27 24.28 -11.61
N LEU A 26 20.34 25.22 -12.56
CA LEU A 26 19.23 25.74 -13.36
C LEU A 26 18.59 24.59 -14.17
N CYS A 27 17.68 23.84 -13.56
CA CYS A 27 16.77 22.93 -14.22
C CYS A 27 15.34 23.38 -13.98
N GLY A 28 14.95 24.47 -14.63
CA GLY A 28 13.55 24.78 -14.83
C GLY A 28 12.90 23.69 -15.68
N PHE A 29 11.73 23.19 -15.20
CA PHE A 29 10.76 22.38 -15.95
C PHE A 29 10.90 20.84 -16.02
N LEU A 30 11.64 20.17 -15.17
CA LEU A 30 11.50 18.73 -15.06
C LEU A 30 10.37 18.36 -14.08
N SER A 31 9.30 17.72 -14.56
CA SER A 31 8.18 17.25 -13.72
C SER A 31 8.55 16.01 -12.89
N VAL A 32 9.60 15.29 -13.29
CA VAL A 32 10.13 14.14 -12.55
C VAL A 32 11.20 14.60 -11.58
N LYS A 33 11.03 14.27 -10.30
CA LYS A 33 11.95 14.66 -9.22
C LYS A 33 12.84 13.49 -8.85
N ARG A 34 14.15 13.67 -9.00
CA ARG A 34 15.16 12.81 -8.39
C ARG A 34 15.46 13.32 -7.00
N ARG A 35 15.42 12.44 -6.00
CA ARG A 35 15.83 12.78 -4.65
C ARG A 35 17.22 12.26 -4.37
N ASN A 36 18.05 13.07 -3.72
CA ASN A 36 19.23 12.57 -3.05
C ASN A 36 18.76 11.58 -1.96
N LYS A 37 19.52 10.53 -1.73
CA LYS A 37 19.15 9.37 -0.87
C LYS A 37 18.64 9.71 0.54
N ASN A 38 18.73 10.97 0.98
CA ASN A 38 18.42 11.41 2.35
C ASN A 38 17.40 12.57 2.40
N LEU A 39 16.59 12.77 1.37
CA LEU A 39 15.64 13.90 1.36
C LEU A 39 14.22 13.43 1.03
N LEU A 40 13.33 13.50 2.01
CA LEU A 40 11.89 13.36 1.82
C LEU A 40 11.30 14.50 0.97
N ASN A 41 10.12 14.30 0.45
CA ASN A 41 9.29 15.37 -0.11
C ASN A 41 9.05 16.46 0.94
N ASN A 42 9.19 17.74 0.55
CA ASN A 42 9.00 18.85 1.48
C ASN A 42 7.63 18.79 2.16
N SER A 43 6.57 18.45 1.42
CA SER A 43 5.23 18.31 1.99
C SER A 43 5.10 17.11 2.92
N GLU A 44 5.79 16.01 2.66
CA GLU A 44 5.89 14.89 3.60
C GLU A 44 6.66 15.31 4.85
N GLN A 45 7.76 16.06 4.72
CA GLN A 45 8.53 16.59 5.86
C GLN A 45 7.67 17.50 6.74
N GLU A 46 6.92 18.43 6.15
CA GLU A 46 6.01 19.32 6.87
C GLU A 46 4.91 18.56 7.60
N PHE A 47 4.32 17.57 6.93
CA PHE A 47 3.30 16.70 7.50
C PHE A 47 3.86 15.93 8.71
N VAL A 48 5.00 15.28 8.54
CA VAL A 48 5.69 14.52 9.60
C VAL A 48 6.04 15.42 10.77
N ALA A 49 6.60 16.60 10.52
CA ALA A 49 6.93 17.58 11.57
C ALA A 49 5.69 18.02 12.37
N GLY A 50 4.57 18.21 11.68
CA GLY A 50 3.26 18.49 12.29
C GLY A 50 2.78 17.36 13.19
N ARG A 51 2.75 16.13 12.66
CA ARG A 51 2.25 14.96 13.37
C ARG A 51 3.16 14.50 14.52
N ARG A 52 4.47 14.70 14.46
CA ARG A 52 5.39 14.44 15.60
C ARG A 52 4.98 15.17 16.87
N LYS A 53 4.29 16.30 16.76
CA LYS A 53 3.71 16.98 17.94
C LYS A 53 2.60 16.15 18.59
N THR A 54 1.75 15.53 17.77
CA THR A 54 0.69 14.61 18.22
C THR A 54 1.29 13.36 18.86
N VAL A 55 2.30 12.75 18.22
CA VAL A 55 3.04 11.59 18.77
C VAL A 55 3.63 11.92 20.15
N LEU A 56 4.29 13.07 20.29
CA LEU A 56 4.85 13.50 21.57
C LEU A 56 3.78 13.65 22.67
N GLN A 57 2.61 14.19 22.30
CA GLN A 57 1.50 14.33 23.24
C GLN A 57 0.92 12.97 23.64
N ALA A 58 0.79 12.04 22.69
CA ALA A 58 0.33 10.68 22.94
C ALA A 58 1.29 9.93 23.87
N LEU A 59 2.60 9.98 23.60
CA LEU A 59 3.62 9.37 24.47
C LEU A 59 3.56 9.92 25.90
N LYS A 60 3.38 11.24 26.07
CA LYS A 60 3.21 11.85 27.40
C LYS A 60 1.95 11.36 28.12
N LYS A 61 0.82 11.21 27.42
CA LYS A 61 -0.43 10.63 27.98
C LYS A 61 -0.20 9.19 28.45
N LEU A 62 0.62 8.43 27.72
CA LEU A 62 1.02 7.06 28.06
C LEU A 62 2.12 7.00 29.15
N LYS A 63 2.50 8.16 29.73
CA LYS A 63 3.58 8.30 30.74
C LYS A 63 4.95 7.86 30.21
N ILE A 64 5.17 7.89 28.90
CA ILE A 64 6.47 7.65 28.28
C ILE A 64 7.19 8.99 28.15
N GLN A 65 8.30 9.14 28.87
CA GLN A 65 9.11 10.36 28.82
C GLN A 65 9.92 10.39 27.52
N CYS A 66 9.78 11.48 26.78
CA CYS A 66 10.45 11.69 25.52
C CYS A 66 10.73 13.18 25.31
N SER A 67 11.93 13.56 24.88
CA SER A 67 12.23 14.91 24.44
C SER A 67 11.67 15.17 23.03
N ARG A 68 11.55 16.44 22.62
CA ARG A 68 11.07 16.78 21.27
C ARG A 68 11.98 16.23 20.17
N GLN A 69 13.28 16.16 20.42
CA GLN A 69 14.27 15.64 19.46
C GLN A 69 14.25 14.11 19.34
N ALA A 70 13.82 13.43 20.41
CA ALA A 70 13.82 11.97 20.54
C ALA A 70 12.42 11.34 20.28
N VAL A 71 11.50 12.08 19.66
CA VAL A 71 10.18 11.52 19.31
C VAL A 71 10.36 10.44 18.25
N PRO A 72 9.98 9.17 18.52
CA PRO A 72 10.19 8.09 17.58
C PRO A 72 9.30 8.19 16.34
N ASN A 73 9.83 7.79 15.20
CA ASN A 73 9.09 7.62 13.96
C ASN A 73 8.53 6.19 13.93
N ILE A 74 7.24 6.04 14.17
CA ILE A 74 6.58 4.74 14.27
C ILE A 74 5.73 4.51 13.01
N ALA A 75 5.98 3.40 12.33
CA ALA A 75 5.21 2.97 11.16
C ALA A 75 4.34 1.76 11.49
N LEU A 76 3.08 1.79 11.03
CA LEU A 76 2.15 0.68 11.08
C LEU A 76 1.93 0.14 9.68
N LEU A 77 2.15 -1.17 9.50
CA LEU A 77 1.98 -1.86 8.24
C LEU A 77 0.78 -2.79 8.28
N GLY A 78 -0.06 -2.74 7.26
CA GLY A 78 -1.15 -3.68 7.04
C GLY A 78 -0.86 -4.57 5.83
N SER A 79 -0.79 -5.88 6.06
CA SER A 79 -0.59 -6.86 4.98
C SER A 79 -1.83 -7.03 4.11
N GLY A 80 -1.67 -7.70 2.96
CA GLY A 80 -2.78 -8.11 2.12
C GLY A 80 -3.59 -9.28 2.74
N GLY A 81 -4.80 -9.47 2.27
CA GLY A 81 -5.70 -10.52 2.73
C GLY A 81 -7.17 -10.28 2.33
N ALA A 82 -7.40 -9.49 1.29
CA ALA A 82 -8.73 -9.10 0.82
C ALA A 82 -9.62 -8.55 1.96
N GLN A 83 -10.88 -8.96 2.04
CA GLN A 83 -11.82 -8.49 3.05
C GLN A 83 -11.33 -8.75 4.50
N ARG A 84 -10.64 -9.87 4.75
CA ARG A 84 -10.05 -10.17 6.06
C ARG A 84 -9.06 -9.10 6.49
N ALA A 85 -8.18 -8.65 5.60
CA ALA A 85 -7.22 -7.59 5.89
C ALA A 85 -7.91 -6.23 6.05
N MET A 86 -8.95 -5.94 5.26
CA MET A 86 -9.75 -4.71 5.42
C MET A 86 -10.35 -4.62 6.82
N VAL A 87 -11.06 -5.66 7.26
CA VAL A 87 -11.71 -5.69 8.57
C VAL A 87 -10.70 -5.81 9.71
N GLY A 88 -9.65 -6.63 9.51
CA GLY A 88 -8.59 -6.84 10.49
C GLY A 88 -7.79 -5.57 10.79
N LEU A 89 -7.46 -4.79 9.76
CA LEU A 89 -6.79 -3.50 9.93
C LEU A 89 -7.70 -2.52 10.67
N LEU A 90 -8.97 -2.41 10.28
CA LEU A 90 -9.94 -1.54 10.95
C LEU A 90 -10.05 -1.87 12.43
N GLY A 91 -10.26 -3.15 12.78
CA GLY A 91 -10.35 -3.61 14.17
C GLY A 91 -9.05 -3.35 14.95
N SER A 92 -7.90 -3.53 14.31
CA SER A 92 -6.60 -3.27 14.92
C SER A 92 -6.38 -1.77 15.20
N LEU A 93 -6.83 -0.89 14.32
CA LEU A 93 -6.76 0.57 14.53
C LEU A 93 -7.69 1.00 15.67
N VAL A 94 -8.91 0.47 15.73
CA VAL A 94 -9.87 0.73 16.82
C VAL A 94 -9.28 0.32 18.18
N GLN A 95 -8.65 -0.84 18.28
CA GLN A 95 -8.02 -1.25 19.54
C GLN A 95 -6.83 -0.35 19.92
N ARG A 96 -6.06 0.13 18.96
CA ARG A 96 -4.97 1.10 19.21
C ARG A 96 -5.49 2.45 19.63
N GLU A 97 -6.60 2.90 19.06
CA GLU A 97 -7.24 4.15 19.49
C GLU A 97 -7.70 4.03 20.96
N LYS A 98 -8.41 2.96 21.32
CA LYS A 98 -8.83 2.68 22.70
C LYS A 98 -7.67 2.57 23.70
N ALA A 99 -6.53 2.08 23.23
CA ALA A 99 -5.30 1.99 24.04
C ALA A 99 -4.49 3.31 24.05
N GLY A 100 -4.92 4.36 23.35
CA GLY A 100 -4.18 5.62 23.21
C GLY A 100 -2.90 5.52 22.34
N LEU A 101 -2.76 4.42 21.56
CA LEU A 101 -1.57 4.14 20.77
C LEU A 101 -1.71 4.61 19.31
N LEU A 102 -2.91 4.91 18.82
CA LEU A 102 -3.13 5.34 17.43
C LEU A 102 -2.40 6.65 17.13
N ASP A 103 -2.42 7.58 18.05
CA ASP A 103 -1.74 8.87 17.93
C ASP A 103 -0.20 8.77 17.98
N CYS A 104 0.35 7.62 18.38
CA CYS A 104 1.78 7.35 18.30
C CYS A 104 2.23 6.95 16.89
N ILE A 105 1.30 6.56 16.01
CA ILE A 105 1.62 6.14 14.63
C ILE A 105 1.84 7.36 13.74
N LEU A 106 3.02 7.41 13.12
CA LEU A 106 3.41 8.46 12.18
C LEU A 106 3.04 8.10 10.74
N TYR A 107 3.31 6.86 10.32
CA TYR A 107 3.04 6.34 8.99
C TYR A 107 2.08 5.15 9.04
N LEU A 108 1.16 5.10 8.09
CA LEU A 108 0.29 3.94 7.85
C LEU A 108 0.49 3.48 6.41
N SER A 109 0.99 2.27 6.24
CA SER A 109 1.20 1.69 4.91
C SER A 109 0.42 0.40 4.72
N GLY A 110 -0.19 0.23 3.56
CA GLY A 110 -1.05 -0.92 3.27
C GLY A 110 -0.84 -1.55 1.91
N VAL A 111 -1.18 -2.83 1.83
CA VAL A 111 -1.19 -3.65 0.62
C VAL A 111 -2.56 -4.30 0.45
N SER A 112 -3.07 -4.35 -0.78
CA SER A 112 -4.28 -5.14 -1.14
C SER A 112 -5.50 -4.78 -0.27
N GLY A 113 -6.04 -5.72 0.51
CA GLY A 113 -7.20 -5.50 1.38
C GLY A 113 -6.99 -4.44 2.46
N SER A 114 -5.77 -4.25 2.96
CA SER A 114 -5.45 -3.13 3.85
C SER A 114 -5.56 -1.78 3.14
N THR A 115 -5.29 -1.71 1.83
CA THR A 115 -5.56 -0.53 1.01
C THR A 115 -7.05 -0.18 0.99
N TRP A 116 -7.95 -1.18 0.97
CA TRP A 116 -9.40 -0.95 1.02
C TRP A 116 -9.85 -0.32 2.35
N CYS A 117 -9.26 -0.78 3.45
CA CYS A 117 -9.48 -0.16 4.76
C CYS A 117 -8.99 1.30 4.76
N MET A 118 -7.75 1.52 4.32
CA MET A 118 -7.15 2.86 4.26
C MET A 118 -7.98 3.80 3.37
N ALA A 119 -8.41 3.37 2.19
CA ALA A 119 -9.25 4.17 1.30
C ALA A 119 -10.53 4.62 2.01
N SER A 120 -11.20 3.70 2.71
CA SER A 120 -12.43 4.00 3.46
C SER A 120 -12.20 4.95 4.62
N LEU A 121 -11.05 4.88 5.31
CA LEU A 121 -10.68 5.78 6.40
C LEU A 121 -10.35 7.17 5.88
N TYR A 122 -9.46 7.28 4.89
CA TYR A 122 -8.96 8.55 4.36
C TYR A 122 -9.97 9.30 3.49
N LYS A 123 -11.15 8.73 3.25
CA LYS A 123 -12.31 9.44 2.74
C LYS A 123 -12.86 10.44 3.75
N GLU A 124 -12.68 10.17 5.07
CA GLU A 124 -13.17 11.01 6.16
C GLU A 124 -12.03 11.89 6.72
N PRO A 125 -12.08 13.21 6.56
CA PRO A 125 -11.04 14.11 7.09
C PRO A 125 -10.81 13.93 8.59
N ASN A 126 -9.55 13.83 9.00
CA ASN A 126 -9.13 13.61 10.40
C ASN A 126 -9.83 12.40 11.06
N TRP A 127 -9.92 11.29 10.32
CA TRP A 127 -10.58 10.06 10.74
C TRP A 127 -10.03 9.51 12.07
N SER A 128 -8.75 9.68 12.34
CA SER A 128 -8.10 9.19 13.57
C SER A 128 -8.65 9.82 14.85
N THR A 129 -9.31 10.97 14.75
CA THR A 129 -9.94 11.66 15.90
C THR A 129 -11.40 11.28 16.11
N LYS A 130 -12.00 10.51 15.20
CA LYS A 130 -13.41 10.09 15.20
C LYS A 130 -13.58 8.66 14.68
N LEU A 131 -12.58 7.80 14.97
CA LEU A 131 -12.47 6.47 14.37
C LEU A 131 -13.68 5.57 14.66
N GLU A 132 -14.28 5.65 15.84
CA GLU A 132 -15.47 4.86 16.18
C GLU A 132 -16.63 5.20 15.24
N THR A 133 -16.92 6.49 15.02
CA THR A 133 -17.96 6.94 14.06
C THR A 133 -17.66 6.49 12.63
N VAL A 134 -16.37 6.57 12.21
CA VAL A 134 -15.97 6.14 10.85
C VAL A 134 -16.12 4.63 10.72
N LYS A 135 -15.75 3.86 11.74
CA LYS A 135 -15.97 2.40 11.79
C LYS A 135 -17.44 2.05 11.62
N GLU A 136 -18.35 2.74 12.34
CA GLU A 136 -19.78 2.50 12.23
C GLU A 136 -20.29 2.73 10.81
N LYS A 137 -19.90 3.84 10.16
CA LYS A 137 -20.22 4.11 8.76
C LYS A 137 -19.71 3.01 7.81
N ILE A 138 -18.48 2.52 8.04
CA ILE A 138 -17.91 1.44 7.23
C ILE A 138 -18.70 0.15 7.43
N ILE A 139 -19.06 -0.21 8.66
CA ILE A 139 -19.85 -1.41 8.97
C ILE A 139 -21.25 -1.32 8.37
N GLU A 140 -21.92 -0.18 8.52
CA GLU A 140 -23.24 0.08 7.93
C GLU A 140 -23.20 -0.10 6.40
N ARG A 141 -22.21 0.51 5.73
CA ARG A 141 -22.01 0.36 4.30
C ARG A 141 -21.76 -1.09 3.89
N LEU A 142 -20.89 -1.82 4.60
CA LEU A 142 -20.58 -3.22 4.30
C LEU A 142 -21.78 -4.17 4.55
N SER A 143 -22.69 -3.79 5.45
CA SER A 143 -23.93 -4.54 5.74
C SER A 143 -25.06 -4.16 4.79
N GLY A 144 -24.95 -3.04 4.10
CA GLY A 144 -25.94 -2.50 3.19
C GLY A 144 -26.00 -3.20 1.82
N PRO A 145 -26.84 -2.70 0.92
CA PRO A 145 -26.90 -3.19 -0.46
C PRO A 145 -25.57 -2.90 -1.19
N GLY A 146 -25.24 -3.70 -2.19
CA GLY A 146 -24.10 -3.45 -3.07
C GLY A 146 -24.35 -2.27 -4.02
N VAL A 147 -23.30 -1.90 -4.75
CA VAL A 147 -23.42 -0.96 -5.88
C VAL A 147 -24.32 -1.57 -6.94
N SER A 148 -25.23 -0.76 -7.50
CA SER A 148 -26.14 -1.22 -8.56
C SER A 148 -25.35 -1.56 -9.83
N LEU A 149 -25.86 -2.51 -10.62
CA LEU A 149 -25.23 -2.86 -11.90
C LEU A 149 -25.18 -1.65 -12.85
N THR A 150 -26.22 -0.82 -12.84
CA THR A 150 -26.32 0.41 -13.65
C THR A 150 -25.18 1.38 -13.30
N ASP A 151 -24.94 1.64 -11.99
CA ASP A 151 -23.87 2.53 -11.54
C ASP A 151 -22.49 1.95 -11.86
N ALA A 152 -22.32 0.64 -11.66
CA ALA A 152 -21.09 -0.07 -12.01
C ALA A 152 -20.81 0.04 -13.52
N MET A 153 -21.80 -0.13 -14.37
CA MET A 153 -21.66 0.01 -15.83
C MET A 153 -21.35 1.46 -16.23
N ALA A 154 -22.02 2.43 -15.63
CA ALA A 154 -21.73 3.85 -15.86
C ALA A 154 -20.28 4.19 -15.50
N LYS A 155 -19.79 3.67 -14.36
CA LYS A 155 -18.40 3.85 -13.94
C LYS A 155 -17.40 3.18 -14.87
N LEU A 156 -17.71 1.98 -15.35
CA LEU A 156 -16.85 1.27 -16.30
C LEU A 156 -16.76 2.01 -17.64
N LYS A 157 -17.88 2.57 -18.13
CA LYS A 157 -17.91 3.45 -19.31
C LYS A 157 -17.05 4.69 -19.11
N LYS A 158 -17.15 5.35 -17.94
CA LYS A 158 -16.30 6.51 -17.57
C LYS A 158 -14.81 6.14 -17.64
N TYR A 159 -14.41 4.99 -17.13
CA TYR A 159 -13.02 4.52 -17.21
C TYR A 159 -12.58 4.22 -18.65
N TYR A 160 -13.46 3.58 -19.44
CA TYR A 160 -13.15 3.21 -20.82
C TYR A 160 -12.89 4.42 -21.71
N TYR A 161 -13.74 5.45 -21.61
CA TYR A 161 -13.60 6.65 -22.44
C TYR A 161 -12.64 7.70 -21.87
N GLY A 162 -12.44 7.73 -20.56
CA GLY A 162 -11.63 8.76 -19.88
C GLY A 162 -10.15 8.41 -19.72
N LYS A 163 -9.73 7.17 -20.01
CA LYS A 163 -8.33 6.75 -19.78
C LYS A 163 -7.65 6.32 -21.08
N ASP A 164 -6.40 6.70 -21.25
CA ASP A 164 -5.57 6.25 -22.38
C ASP A 164 -5.32 4.73 -22.31
N PHE A 165 -5.26 4.16 -21.12
CA PHE A 165 -5.09 2.71 -20.91
C PHE A 165 -6.22 2.14 -20.06
N PHE A 166 -7.18 1.53 -20.73
CA PHE A 166 -8.16 0.66 -20.08
C PHE A 166 -7.54 -0.71 -19.85
N SER A 167 -7.69 -1.28 -18.65
CA SER A 167 -7.03 -2.52 -18.25
C SER A 167 -7.92 -3.39 -17.38
N LEU A 168 -7.48 -4.61 -17.06
CA LEU A 168 -8.19 -5.49 -16.14
C LEU A 168 -8.33 -4.90 -14.74
N THR A 169 -7.45 -3.97 -14.34
CA THR A 169 -7.59 -3.25 -13.07
C THR A 169 -8.88 -2.43 -13.03
N ASP A 170 -9.27 -1.81 -14.13
CA ASP A 170 -10.51 -1.03 -14.24
C ASP A 170 -11.74 -1.92 -14.10
N VAL A 171 -11.74 -3.05 -14.79
CA VAL A 171 -12.82 -4.05 -14.71
C VAL A 171 -12.92 -4.64 -13.31
N TRP A 172 -11.78 -5.01 -12.72
CA TRP A 172 -11.72 -5.57 -11.37
C TRP A 172 -12.17 -4.57 -10.31
N ALA A 173 -11.72 -3.31 -10.40
CA ALA A 173 -12.13 -2.24 -9.50
C ALA A 173 -13.65 -2.07 -9.49
N VAL A 174 -14.24 -1.97 -10.67
CA VAL A 174 -15.68 -1.72 -10.80
C VAL A 174 -16.53 -2.92 -10.44
N LEU A 175 -16.11 -4.16 -10.74
CA LEU A 175 -16.96 -5.33 -10.56
C LEU A 175 -16.72 -6.03 -9.22
N VAL A 176 -15.44 -6.19 -8.86
CA VAL A 176 -15.10 -7.01 -7.70
C VAL A 176 -14.89 -6.16 -6.46
N VAL A 177 -14.13 -5.06 -6.58
CA VAL A 177 -13.89 -4.20 -5.41
C VAL A 177 -15.19 -3.58 -4.94
N THR A 178 -16.02 -3.03 -5.83
CA THR A 178 -17.31 -2.43 -5.43
C THR A 178 -18.27 -3.45 -4.81
N SER A 179 -18.22 -4.72 -5.23
CA SER A 179 -19.05 -5.77 -4.62
C SER A 179 -18.64 -6.09 -3.18
N ILE A 180 -17.37 -5.86 -2.84
CA ILE A 180 -16.79 -6.12 -1.51
C ILE A 180 -16.89 -4.89 -0.62
N VAL A 181 -16.37 -3.75 -1.07
CA VAL A 181 -16.37 -2.49 -0.30
C VAL A 181 -17.70 -1.75 -0.37
N LYS A 182 -18.57 -2.16 -1.29
CA LYS A 182 -19.94 -1.65 -1.52
C LYS A 182 -20.03 -0.15 -1.77
N GLU A 183 -19.03 0.36 -2.51
CA GLU A 183 -18.91 1.77 -2.81
C GLU A 183 -18.16 2.00 -4.12
N ILE A 184 -18.53 3.05 -4.86
CA ILE A 184 -17.74 3.67 -5.93
C ILE A 184 -17.07 4.91 -5.33
N ASP A 185 -15.78 4.82 -5.05
CA ASP A 185 -15.02 5.93 -4.45
C ASP A 185 -14.26 6.69 -5.54
N GLU A 186 -14.76 7.86 -5.92
CA GLU A 186 -14.21 8.72 -6.96
C GLU A 186 -13.25 9.80 -6.46
N HIS A 187 -12.98 9.86 -5.14
CA HIS A 187 -12.00 10.80 -4.61
C HIS A 187 -10.60 10.51 -5.15
N THR A 188 -9.79 11.55 -5.23
CA THR A 188 -8.38 11.43 -5.61
C THR A 188 -7.46 11.54 -4.38
N LEU A 189 -6.22 11.07 -4.52
CA LEU A 189 -5.24 11.19 -3.45
C LEU A 189 -4.82 12.64 -3.20
N THR A 190 -4.77 13.46 -4.25
CA THR A 190 -4.38 14.86 -4.11
C THR A 190 -5.40 15.69 -3.34
N GLU A 191 -6.69 15.32 -3.37
CA GLU A 191 -7.72 15.93 -2.53
C GLU A 191 -7.43 15.76 -1.04
N GLN A 192 -6.75 14.67 -0.64
CA GLN A 192 -6.40 14.40 0.75
C GLN A 192 -5.33 15.36 1.33
N ARG A 193 -4.55 16.05 0.48
CA ARG A 193 -3.44 16.93 0.89
C ARG A 193 -3.82 17.96 1.95
N LYS A 194 -5.04 18.48 1.90
CA LYS A 194 -5.52 19.54 2.79
C LYS A 194 -6.35 19.07 3.98
N GLN A 195 -6.75 17.81 3.98
CA GLN A 195 -7.80 17.30 4.85
C GLN A 195 -7.29 16.44 6.02
N HIS A 196 -6.09 15.86 5.93
CA HIS A 196 -5.59 14.82 6.82
C HIS A 196 -4.35 15.21 7.61
N ASN A 197 -4.37 16.37 8.26
CA ASN A 197 -3.22 16.87 9.04
C ASN A 197 -3.08 16.22 10.43
N LYS A 198 -4.11 15.50 10.90
CA LYS A 198 -4.12 14.79 12.20
C LYS A 198 -3.99 13.27 12.07
N ASP A 199 -4.10 12.74 10.87
CA ASP A 199 -4.05 11.31 10.61
C ASP A 199 -2.60 10.82 10.44
N PRO A 200 -2.28 9.52 10.55
CA PRO A 200 -1.01 8.98 10.09
C PRO A 200 -0.77 9.27 8.60
N PHE A 201 0.49 9.43 8.18
CA PHE A 201 0.81 9.64 6.77
C PHE A 201 0.51 8.37 5.95
N PRO A 202 -0.37 8.40 4.93
CA PRO A 202 -0.75 7.20 4.19
C PRO A 202 0.24 6.86 3.09
N ILE A 203 0.57 5.57 2.96
CA ILE A 203 1.38 5.04 1.87
C ILE A 203 0.69 3.80 1.29
N TYR A 204 0.41 3.82 -0.01
CA TYR A 204 -0.18 2.71 -0.75
C TYR A 204 0.93 2.02 -1.54
N ALA A 205 1.23 0.77 -1.20
CA ALA A 205 2.31 0.03 -1.82
C ALA A 205 1.82 -0.82 -3.00
N VAL A 206 2.53 -0.70 -4.11
CA VAL A 206 2.35 -1.50 -5.33
C VAL A 206 3.71 -1.94 -5.85
N ILE A 207 3.75 -2.77 -6.89
CA ILE A 207 4.99 -3.13 -7.57
C ILE A 207 4.89 -2.90 -9.07
N ASP A 208 6.04 -2.61 -9.68
CA ASP A 208 6.24 -2.64 -11.13
C ASP A 208 6.42 -4.08 -11.58
N LYS A 209 5.49 -4.56 -12.40
CA LYS A 209 5.46 -5.94 -12.91
C LYS A 209 6.67 -6.27 -13.76
N GLN A 210 7.08 -5.36 -14.65
CA GLN A 210 8.20 -5.58 -15.56
C GLN A 210 9.53 -5.63 -14.80
N SER A 211 9.76 -4.72 -13.86
CA SER A 211 10.97 -4.75 -13.01
C SER A 211 11.04 -6.02 -12.15
N LYS A 212 9.89 -6.51 -11.68
CA LYS A 212 9.83 -7.81 -11.00
C LYS A 212 10.20 -8.98 -11.91
N GLN A 213 9.71 -8.97 -13.16
CA GLN A 213 9.91 -10.07 -14.12
C GLN A 213 11.34 -10.14 -14.65
N SER A 214 11.95 -8.99 -14.93
CA SER A 214 13.34 -8.91 -15.41
C SER A 214 14.34 -9.15 -14.30
N ASN A 215 13.93 -9.10 -13.03
CA ASN A 215 14.81 -9.06 -11.85
C ASN A 215 15.89 -7.95 -11.97
N ASP A 216 15.55 -6.90 -12.70
CA ASP A 216 16.38 -5.77 -13.06
C ASP A 216 15.74 -4.49 -12.52
N GLY A 217 16.46 -3.81 -11.63
CA GLY A 217 15.99 -2.58 -11.01
C GLY A 217 15.12 -2.78 -9.77
N ASP A 218 14.40 -1.71 -9.42
CA ASP A 218 13.57 -1.59 -8.25
C ASP A 218 12.11 -1.92 -8.58
N PRO A 219 11.55 -3.04 -8.13
CA PRO A 219 10.15 -3.34 -8.35
C PRO A 219 9.21 -2.61 -7.38
N TRP A 220 9.74 -2.07 -6.26
CA TRP A 220 8.95 -1.49 -5.20
C TRP A 220 8.51 -0.08 -5.54
N PHE A 221 7.20 0.11 -5.58
CA PHE A 221 6.58 1.36 -5.93
C PHE A 221 5.58 1.79 -4.87
N GLU A 222 5.65 3.03 -4.46
CA GLU A 222 4.74 3.62 -3.49
C GLU A 222 3.95 4.78 -4.09
N ILE A 223 2.75 4.96 -3.56
CA ILE A 223 1.86 6.06 -3.91
C ILE A 223 1.38 6.69 -2.60
N ASN A 224 1.53 7.98 -2.48
CA ASN A 224 1.03 8.76 -1.35
C ASN A 224 0.36 10.05 -1.88
N PRO A 225 -0.28 10.87 -1.06
CA PRO A 225 -0.96 12.07 -1.55
C PRO A 225 -0.09 13.04 -2.33
N TYR A 226 1.21 13.06 -2.13
CA TYR A 226 2.12 14.06 -2.70
C TYR A 226 2.94 13.52 -3.88
N GLU A 227 3.33 12.26 -3.85
CA GLU A 227 4.19 11.68 -4.86
C GLU A 227 3.94 10.19 -5.08
N ALA A 228 4.25 9.72 -6.29
CA ALA A 228 4.24 8.34 -6.70
C ALA A 228 5.62 7.99 -7.29
N GLY A 229 6.22 6.88 -6.89
CA GLY A 229 7.55 6.53 -7.39
C GLY A 229 8.16 5.29 -6.80
N TYR A 230 9.38 5.04 -7.19
CA TYR A 230 10.16 3.86 -6.81
C TYR A 230 10.83 4.05 -5.46
N SER A 231 10.40 3.28 -4.46
CA SER A 231 10.76 3.44 -3.05
C SER A 231 12.27 3.36 -2.79
N LEU A 232 12.96 2.37 -3.39
CA LEU A 232 14.39 2.15 -3.12
C LEU A 232 15.28 3.01 -4.00
N SER A 233 14.81 3.36 -5.17
CA SER A 233 15.60 4.13 -6.13
C SER A 233 15.41 5.65 -6.02
N GLY A 234 14.43 6.10 -5.26
CA GLY A 234 14.25 7.52 -4.92
C GLY A 234 13.83 8.41 -6.09
N VAL A 235 13.10 7.87 -7.08
CA VAL A 235 12.61 8.66 -8.23
C VAL A 235 11.11 8.75 -8.19
N PHE A 236 10.60 9.98 -8.18
CA PHE A 236 9.21 10.28 -7.95
C PHE A 236 8.66 11.29 -8.96
N VAL A 237 7.35 11.22 -9.15
CA VAL A 237 6.53 12.19 -9.85
C VAL A 237 5.42 12.67 -8.92
N ASP A 238 4.90 13.87 -9.12
CA ASP A 238 3.70 14.33 -8.39
C ASP A 238 2.54 13.35 -8.62
N THR A 239 1.78 13.03 -7.56
CA THR A 239 0.69 12.06 -7.64
C THR A 239 -0.39 12.48 -8.63
N GLY A 240 -0.69 13.79 -8.74
CA GLY A 240 -1.62 14.32 -9.73
C GLY A 240 -1.14 14.17 -11.18
N ASP A 241 0.15 13.97 -11.37
CA ASP A 241 0.75 13.75 -12.71
C ASP A 241 1.04 12.28 -13.01
N PHE A 242 0.91 11.39 -12.02
CA PHE A 242 1.17 9.98 -12.20
C PHE A 242 0.15 9.31 -13.13
N GLY A 243 0.63 8.83 -14.25
CA GLY A 243 -0.18 8.27 -15.36
C GLY A 243 -0.25 9.17 -16.57
N SER A 244 0.20 10.42 -16.48
CA SER A 244 0.43 11.30 -17.61
C SER A 244 1.61 10.81 -18.47
N GLN A 245 1.65 11.19 -19.73
CA GLN A 245 2.75 10.82 -20.62
C GLN A 245 3.94 11.75 -20.45
N PHE A 246 5.12 11.14 -20.31
CA PHE A 246 6.39 11.84 -20.12
C PHE A 246 7.39 11.48 -21.22
N HIS A 247 8.28 12.41 -21.50
CA HIS A 247 9.44 12.19 -22.35
C HIS A 247 10.64 12.97 -21.81
N LYS A 248 11.75 12.31 -21.58
CA LYS A 248 12.99 12.90 -21.03
C LYS A 248 12.76 13.72 -19.75
N GLY A 249 11.88 13.23 -18.86
CA GLY A 249 11.56 13.88 -17.59
C GLY A 249 10.53 15.01 -17.66
N SER A 250 10.06 15.39 -18.85
CA SER A 250 9.04 16.43 -19.03
C SER A 250 7.69 15.83 -19.37
N LYS A 251 6.61 16.37 -18.78
CA LYS A 251 5.24 15.95 -19.07
C LYS A 251 4.83 16.51 -20.46
N ILE A 252 4.46 15.63 -21.39
CA ILE A 252 4.08 15.98 -22.77
C ILE A 252 2.57 15.86 -23.01
N LYS A 253 1.87 14.99 -22.25
CA LYS A 253 0.40 14.86 -22.28
C LYS A 253 -0.12 14.65 -20.89
N HIS A 254 -1.09 15.46 -20.47
CA HIS A 254 -1.77 15.29 -19.20
C HIS A 254 -2.76 14.12 -19.27
N GLN A 255 -2.83 13.34 -18.18
CA GLN A 255 -3.87 12.36 -17.92
C GLN A 255 -4.42 12.66 -16.52
N ASP A 256 -5.74 12.65 -16.40
CA ASP A 256 -6.40 12.86 -15.12
C ASP A 256 -5.91 11.88 -14.05
N GLU A 257 -5.83 12.36 -12.82
CA GLU A 257 -5.47 11.53 -11.68
C GLU A 257 -6.45 10.35 -11.54
N PHE A 258 -5.94 9.18 -11.21
CA PHE A 258 -6.78 8.03 -10.90
C PHE A 258 -7.50 8.25 -9.55
N ASP A 259 -8.71 7.73 -9.46
CA ASP A 259 -9.49 7.75 -8.22
C ASP A 259 -9.15 6.60 -7.26
N MET A 260 -9.69 6.67 -6.04
CA MET A 260 -9.46 5.67 -5.00
C MET A 260 -10.01 4.30 -5.38
N LEU A 261 -11.11 4.23 -6.15
CA LEU A 261 -11.64 2.96 -6.65
C LEU A 261 -10.60 2.24 -7.52
N TYR A 262 -9.95 2.96 -8.44
CA TYR A 262 -8.89 2.38 -9.28
C TYR A 262 -7.69 1.93 -8.43
N LEU A 263 -7.29 2.72 -7.44
CA LEU A 263 -6.19 2.35 -6.54
C LEU A 263 -6.50 1.06 -5.77
N GLN A 264 -7.72 0.92 -5.27
CA GLN A 264 -8.22 -0.29 -4.62
C GLN A 264 -8.27 -1.49 -5.56
N GLY A 265 -8.46 -1.27 -6.87
CA GLY A 265 -8.50 -2.29 -7.90
C GLY A 265 -7.15 -2.89 -8.28
N LYS A 266 -6.03 -2.39 -7.77
CA LYS A 266 -4.67 -2.88 -8.10
C LYS A 266 -4.35 -4.26 -7.50
N LYS A 267 -5.34 -5.11 -7.25
CA LYS A 267 -5.17 -6.48 -6.78
C LYS A 267 -5.01 -7.45 -7.96
N ILE A 268 -4.01 -8.32 -7.90
CA ILE A 268 -3.94 -9.51 -8.76
C ILE A 268 -4.20 -10.75 -7.92
N LEU A 269 -5.00 -11.68 -8.46
CA LEU A 269 -5.00 -13.07 -8.02
C LEU A 269 -3.57 -13.58 -8.04
N SER A 270 -3.04 -13.96 -6.89
CA SER A 270 -1.66 -14.39 -6.71
C SER A 270 -1.26 -15.45 -7.76
N GLN A 271 -0.37 -15.09 -8.67
CA GLN A 271 0.21 -16.00 -9.67
C GLN A 271 1.19 -17.02 -9.06
N ARG A 272 1.33 -17.11 -7.73
CA ARG A 272 2.22 -18.10 -7.10
C ARG A 272 1.94 -19.57 -7.49
N ASN A 273 0.82 -19.84 -8.20
CA ASN A 273 0.42 -21.20 -8.59
C ASN A 273 0.36 -21.44 -10.10
N LEU A 274 0.85 -20.56 -10.97
CA LEU A 274 0.81 -20.78 -12.42
C LEU A 274 2.14 -21.24 -13.04
N SER A 275 3.24 -21.23 -12.29
CA SER A 275 4.56 -21.65 -12.81
C SER A 275 5.07 -22.99 -12.30
N GLY A 276 4.27 -23.76 -11.61
CA GLY A 276 4.66 -25.08 -11.12
C GLY A 276 3.45 -25.96 -10.80
N GLY A 277 2.98 -26.71 -11.77
CA GLY A 277 2.10 -27.86 -11.59
C GLY A 277 0.75 -27.61 -10.93
N LYS A 278 -0.32 -27.63 -11.74
CA LYS A 278 -1.73 -27.81 -11.35
C LYS A 278 -2.27 -26.96 -10.19
N SER A 279 -2.84 -25.83 -10.55
CA SER A 279 -3.94 -25.10 -9.92
C SER A 279 -4.46 -25.61 -8.55
N LYS A 280 -3.81 -25.22 -7.45
CA LYS A 280 -4.34 -25.47 -6.10
C LYS A 280 -5.05 -24.23 -5.51
N LEU A 281 -4.95 -23.03 -6.09
CA LEU A 281 -5.58 -21.81 -5.57
C LEU A 281 -7.01 -21.61 -6.06
N ILE A 282 -7.37 -22.28 -7.16
CA ILE A 282 -8.78 -22.47 -7.50
C ILE A 282 -9.42 -23.52 -6.56
N SER A 283 -8.65 -24.32 -5.79
CA SER A 283 -9.18 -25.39 -4.95
C SER A 283 -9.60 -24.97 -3.54
N THR A 284 -9.26 -23.76 -3.08
CA THR A 284 -9.62 -23.29 -1.74
C THR A 284 -10.80 -22.32 -1.68
N MET A 285 -11.27 -21.79 -2.82
CA MET A 285 -12.61 -21.23 -2.89
C MET A 285 -13.63 -22.36 -3.01
N ASN A 286 -14.71 -22.27 -2.27
CA ASN A 286 -15.80 -23.25 -2.33
C ASN A 286 -16.27 -23.40 -3.80
N THR A 287 -16.52 -24.62 -4.26
CA THR A 287 -16.88 -24.89 -5.67
C THR A 287 -18.14 -24.13 -6.14
N ALA A 288 -19.00 -23.74 -5.21
CA ALA A 288 -20.17 -22.89 -5.46
C ALA A 288 -19.76 -21.44 -5.79
N ASP A 289 -18.80 -20.85 -5.06
CA ASP A 289 -18.33 -19.48 -5.26
C ASP A 289 -17.59 -19.33 -6.60
N LYS A 290 -16.86 -20.35 -7.00
CA LYS A 290 -16.17 -20.39 -8.32
C LYS A 290 -17.12 -20.43 -9.51
N ARG A 291 -18.22 -21.17 -9.37
CA ARG A 291 -19.26 -21.23 -10.41
C ARG A 291 -20.01 -19.89 -10.48
N ALA A 292 -20.34 -19.29 -9.34
CA ALA A 292 -20.99 -18.00 -9.27
C ALA A 292 -20.11 -16.89 -9.85
N GLU A 293 -18.83 -16.84 -9.49
CA GLU A 293 -17.85 -15.87 -10.01
C GLU A 293 -17.65 -16.04 -11.52
N LYS A 294 -17.46 -17.28 -12.00
CA LYS A 294 -17.33 -17.58 -13.44
C LYS A 294 -18.59 -17.27 -14.22
N GLN A 295 -19.77 -17.55 -13.66
CA GLN A 295 -21.06 -17.22 -14.26
C GLN A 295 -21.32 -15.70 -14.25
N TYR A 296 -20.94 -15.01 -13.17
CA TYR A 296 -21.07 -13.57 -13.07
C TYR A 296 -20.16 -12.85 -14.08
N ILE A 297 -18.89 -13.23 -14.17
CA ILE A 297 -17.95 -12.69 -15.17
C ILE A 297 -18.41 -13.02 -16.59
N LYS A 298 -18.94 -14.23 -16.83
CA LYS A 298 -19.45 -14.65 -18.16
C LYS A 298 -20.72 -13.89 -18.53
N ARG A 299 -21.70 -13.76 -17.62
CA ARG A 299 -22.91 -12.94 -17.85
C ARG A 299 -22.54 -11.48 -18.10
N PHE A 300 -21.72 -10.92 -17.23
CA PHE A 300 -21.26 -9.55 -17.39
C PHE A 300 -20.53 -9.32 -18.73
N ALA A 301 -19.63 -10.23 -19.13
CA ALA A 301 -18.97 -10.14 -20.42
C ALA A 301 -19.96 -10.22 -21.60
N MET A 302 -21.02 -11.02 -21.47
CA MET A 302 -22.07 -11.12 -22.49
C MET A 302 -22.94 -9.87 -22.53
N ASP A 303 -23.39 -9.37 -21.36
CA ASP A 303 -24.22 -8.15 -21.26
C ASP A 303 -23.45 -6.91 -21.76
N VAL A 304 -22.13 -6.82 -21.44
CA VAL A 304 -21.25 -5.76 -21.95
C VAL A 304 -20.98 -5.91 -23.46
N CYS A 305 -20.90 -7.13 -23.99
CA CYS A 305 -20.71 -7.36 -25.42
C CYS A 305 -21.96 -7.01 -26.26
N GLU A 306 -23.15 -7.16 -25.71
CA GLU A 306 -24.39 -6.78 -26.39
C GLU A 306 -24.60 -5.26 -26.43
N ASP A 307 -24.30 -4.55 -25.31
CA ASP A 307 -24.51 -3.09 -25.20
C ASP A 307 -23.33 -2.23 -25.72
N LEU A 308 -22.11 -2.78 -25.78
CA LEU A 308 -20.88 -2.04 -26.06
C LEU A 308 -19.92 -2.86 -26.93
N SER A 309 -20.18 -2.97 -28.21
CA SER A 309 -19.33 -3.75 -29.12
C SER A 309 -17.83 -3.44 -29.02
N ASN A 310 -17.44 -2.17 -28.92
CA ASN A 310 -16.04 -1.75 -28.82
C ASN A 310 -15.45 -1.96 -27.41
N ALA A 311 -16.21 -1.72 -26.34
CA ALA A 311 -15.76 -1.93 -24.97
C ALA A 311 -15.64 -3.42 -24.64
N GLY A 312 -16.57 -4.25 -25.12
CA GLY A 312 -16.52 -5.70 -24.98
C GLY A 312 -15.28 -6.29 -25.66
N ILE A 313 -14.94 -5.86 -26.87
CA ILE A 313 -13.72 -6.26 -27.58
C ILE A 313 -12.48 -5.84 -26.79
N SER A 314 -12.46 -4.63 -26.22
CA SER A 314 -11.32 -4.14 -25.42
C SER A 314 -11.16 -4.92 -24.12
N ILE A 315 -12.25 -5.28 -23.43
CA ILE A 315 -12.21 -6.16 -22.26
C ILE A 315 -11.65 -7.53 -22.64
N CYS A 316 -12.14 -8.14 -23.72
CA CYS A 316 -11.62 -9.41 -24.22
C CYS A 316 -10.13 -9.32 -24.57
N LYS A 317 -9.68 -8.22 -25.20
CA LYS A 317 -8.27 -7.98 -25.51
C LYS A 317 -7.43 -7.85 -24.24
N CYS A 318 -7.89 -7.08 -23.24
CA CYS A 318 -7.22 -6.97 -21.95
C CYS A 318 -7.13 -8.32 -21.22
N MET A 319 -8.19 -9.14 -21.28
CA MET A 319 -8.19 -10.49 -20.72
C MET A 319 -7.22 -11.42 -21.45
N ALA A 320 -7.21 -11.40 -22.78
CA ALA A 320 -6.31 -12.22 -23.60
C ALA A 320 -4.84 -11.86 -23.39
N GLN A 321 -4.53 -10.57 -23.30
CA GLN A 321 -3.18 -10.07 -23.09
C GLN A 321 -2.78 -9.96 -21.61
N TRP A 322 -3.69 -10.23 -20.67
CA TRP A 322 -3.45 -10.18 -19.21
C TRP A 322 -2.85 -8.84 -18.75
N ILE A 323 -3.44 -7.72 -19.25
CA ILE A 323 -2.98 -6.36 -18.98
C ILE A 323 -3.58 -5.88 -17.67
N TRP A 324 -2.74 -5.55 -16.71
CA TRP A 324 -3.12 -5.01 -15.41
C TRP A 324 -2.40 -3.70 -15.10
N GLY A 325 -3.14 -2.69 -14.64
CA GLY A 325 -2.58 -1.48 -14.05
C GLY A 325 -1.65 -0.66 -14.95
N ARG A 326 -1.84 -0.74 -16.28
CA ARG A 326 -0.99 -0.04 -17.24
C ARG A 326 -1.09 1.46 -17.12
N LYS A 327 0.06 2.12 -17.11
CA LYS A 327 0.23 3.57 -17.09
C LYS A 327 1.40 3.98 -17.97
N TYR A 328 1.44 5.24 -18.39
CA TYR A 328 2.65 5.79 -18.98
C TYR A 328 3.80 5.75 -17.97
N ASN A 329 4.99 5.51 -18.50
CA ASN A 329 6.22 5.51 -17.74
C ASN A 329 6.75 6.94 -17.62
N PHE A 330 6.71 7.51 -16.43
CA PHE A 330 7.24 8.86 -16.21
C PHE A 330 8.77 8.98 -16.35
N LEU A 331 9.48 7.84 -16.43
CA LEU A 331 10.93 7.77 -16.69
C LEU A 331 11.26 7.59 -18.18
N HIS A 332 10.26 7.59 -19.06
CA HIS A 332 10.46 7.29 -20.48
C HIS A 332 11.49 8.22 -21.12
N ASN A 333 12.53 7.61 -21.70
CA ASN A 333 13.67 8.28 -22.35
C ASN A 333 14.39 9.32 -21.47
N MET A 334 14.33 9.19 -20.16
CA MET A 334 15.04 10.05 -19.25
C MET A 334 16.56 9.83 -19.39
N THR A 335 17.33 10.92 -19.49
CA THR A 335 18.78 10.89 -19.66
C THR A 335 19.49 11.13 -18.33
N GLY A 336 20.77 10.70 -18.23
CA GLY A 336 21.60 10.92 -17.03
C GLY A 336 21.29 9.98 -15.86
N GLU A 337 20.46 8.96 -16.06
CA GLU A 337 20.14 7.97 -15.06
C GLU A 337 20.97 6.71 -15.21
N ASN A 338 21.67 6.32 -14.16
CA ASN A 338 22.36 5.03 -14.08
C ASN A 338 21.36 3.93 -13.69
N ARG A 339 20.42 3.64 -14.62
CA ARG A 339 19.33 2.69 -14.43
C ARG A 339 19.23 1.72 -15.58
N PRO A 340 18.53 0.57 -15.37
CA PRO A 340 18.32 -0.39 -16.43
C PRO A 340 17.68 0.28 -17.66
N SER A 341 18.25 0.02 -18.83
CA SER A 341 17.74 0.55 -20.10
C SER A 341 16.29 0.13 -20.35
N THR A 342 15.93 -1.07 -19.90
CA THR A 342 14.55 -1.60 -19.99
C THR A 342 13.54 -0.74 -19.25
N LEU A 343 13.91 -0.11 -18.13
CA LEU A 343 13.08 0.81 -17.39
C LEU A 343 12.91 2.15 -18.13
N LEU A 344 13.99 2.67 -18.72
CA LEU A 344 13.98 4.00 -19.36
C LEU A 344 13.40 3.97 -20.79
N GLN A 345 13.58 2.89 -21.55
CA GLN A 345 13.10 2.78 -22.93
C GLN A 345 11.61 2.47 -23.04
N SER A 346 11.03 1.85 -22.03
CA SER A 346 9.61 1.47 -22.06
C SER A 346 8.71 2.69 -21.94
N GLU A 347 7.78 2.88 -22.86
CA GLU A 347 6.78 3.95 -22.83
C GLU A 347 5.71 3.71 -21.74
N THR A 348 5.46 2.46 -21.41
CA THR A 348 4.42 2.08 -20.44
C THR A 348 4.94 1.09 -19.40
N ARG A 349 4.34 1.14 -18.19
CA ARG A 349 4.60 0.20 -17.09
C ARG A 349 3.28 -0.35 -16.53
N ASP A 350 3.32 -1.56 -16.03
CA ASP A 350 2.19 -2.24 -15.42
C ASP A 350 2.38 -2.28 -13.89
N TYR A 351 1.58 -1.50 -13.15
CA TYR A 351 1.63 -1.45 -11.69
C TYR A 351 0.58 -2.36 -11.09
N ILE A 352 1.03 -3.31 -10.27
CA ILE A 352 0.21 -4.38 -9.71
C ILE A 352 0.31 -4.45 -8.18
N ASP A 353 -0.51 -5.30 -7.56
CA ASP A 353 -0.52 -5.53 -6.12
C ASP A 353 0.86 -5.97 -5.59
N ALA A 354 1.36 -5.28 -4.57
CA ALA A 354 2.63 -5.62 -3.93
C ALA A 354 2.59 -7.00 -3.24
N GLY A 355 1.41 -7.49 -2.85
CA GLY A 355 1.23 -8.84 -2.28
C GLY A 355 1.67 -9.99 -3.20
N VAL A 356 1.85 -9.73 -4.49
CA VAL A 356 2.43 -10.69 -5.46
C VAL A 356 3.92 -10.93 -5.23
N LEU A 357 4.62 -9.96 -4.66
CA LEU A 357 6.05 -10.05 -4.34
C LEU A 357 6.28 -10.23 -2.85
N LEU A 358 5.67 -9.39 -2.04
CA LEU A 358 5.73 -9.43 -0.58
C LEU A 358 4.41 -8.94 0.00
N ASN A 359 3.77 -9.74 0.84
CA ASN A 359 2.42 -9.44 1.32
C ASN A 359 2.35 -8.38 2.43
N SER A 360 3.43 -7.66 2.70
CA SER A 360 3.46 -6.52 3.63
C SER A 360 4.36 -5.41 3.06
N PRO A 361 4.01 -4.12 3.26
CA PRO A 361 4.65 -3.00 2.57
C PRO A 361 5.94 -2.51 3.25
N TYR A 362 6.85 -3.43 3.65
CA TYR A 362 8.08 -3.07 4.36
C TYR A 362 8.92 -2.03 3.61
N PHE A 363 9.07 -2.16 2.29
CA PHE A 363 9.99 -1.32 1.51
C PHE A 363 9.54 0.14 1.39
N SER A 364 8.26 0.43 1.60
CA SER A 364 7.77 1.81 1.68
C SER A 364 8.30 2.54 2.93
N VAL A 365 8.59 1.83 4.01
CA VAL A 365 9.05 2.41 5.29
C VAL A 365 10.52 2.11 5.59
N LEU A 366 11.16 1.22 4.84
CA LEU A 366 12.60 0.94 4.95
C LEU A 366 13.47 1.93 4.15
N ARG A 367 12.88 2.96 3.58
CA ARG A 367 13.62 4.09 3.00
C ARG A 367 14.39 4.79 4.10
N GLU A 368 15.68 5.01 3.85
CA GLU A 368 16.59 5.63 4.81
C GLU A 368 16.15 7.04 5.23
N ASP A 369 15.55 7.80 4.29
CA ASP A 369 15.08 9.16 4.50
C ASP A 369 13.85 9.28 5.42
N ARG A 370 13.11 8.20 5.70
CA ARG A 370 12.01 8.16 6.68
C ARG A 370 12.47 7.94 8.12
N ASP A 371 13.69 7.49 8.31
CA ASP A 371 14.33 7.29 9.63
C ASP A 371 13.39 6.63 10.64
N ILE A 372 12.86 5.45 10.30
CA ILE A 372 11.86 4.75 11.12
C ILE A 372 12.54 4.06 12.29
N ASP A 373 12.08 4.37 13.50
CA ASP A 373 12.57 3.76 14.75
C ASP A 373 11.85 2.46 15.08
N LEU A 374 10.53 2.38 14.80
CA LEU A 374 9.71 1.20 15.08
C LEU A 374 8.76 0.89 13.94
N ILE A 375 8.79 -0.34 13.46
CA ILE A 375 7.80 -0.89 12.54
C ILE A 375 6.89 -1.86 13.29
N ILE A 376 5.59 -1.60 13.26
CA ILE A 376 4.56 -2.52 13.73
C ILE A 376 3.90 -3.14 12.48
N SER A 377 4.15 -4.43 12.25
CA SER A 377 3.60 -5.14 11.10
C SER A 377 2.44 -6.03 11.51
N LEU A 378 1.26 -5.75 10.93
CA LEU A 378 0.06 -6.56 11.09
C LEU A 378 -0.06 -7.52 9.91
N ASP A 379 -0.04 -8.81 10.20
CA ASP A 379 -0.16 -9.84 9.15
C ASP A 379 -1.55 -10.46 9.14
N PHE A 380 -2.26 -10.26 8.03
CA PHE A 380 -3.57 -10.83 7.73
C PHE A 380 -3.47 -11.92 6.66
N SER A 381 -2.27 -12.41 6.37
CA SER A 381 -2.01 -13.44 5.35
C SER A 381 -2.71 -14.75 5.68
N GLN A 382 -2.92 -15.57 4.66
CA GLN A 382 -3.38 -16.94 4.83
C GLN A 382 -2.18 -17.89 4.80
N GLY A 383 -2.13 -18.85 5.69
CA GLY A 383 -1.07 -19.86 5.75
C GLY A 383 -0.03 -19.58 6.84
N ASP A 384 1.27 -19.77 6.52
CA ASP A 384 2.35 -19.54 7.47
C ASP A 384 2.43 -18.06 7.88
N PRO A 385 2.16 -17.70 9.14
CA PRO A 385 2.14 -16.32 9.61
C PRO A 385 3.53 -15.65 9.59
N PHE A 386 4.59 -16.44 9.46
CA PHE A 386 5.97 -15.96 9.46
C PHE A 386 6.54 -15.79 8.03
N MET A 387 5.82 -16.23 7.01
CA MET A 387 6.33 -16.24 5.64
C MET A 387 6.70 -14.83 5.19
N THR A 388 5.80 -13.86 5.40
CA THR A 388 5.99 -12.48 4.93
C THR A 388 7.20 -11.81 5.57
N VAL A 389 7.40 -11.94 6.89
CA VAL A 389 8.54 -11.33 7.58
C VAL A 389 9.86 -12.03 7.21
N LYS A 390 9.87 -13.33 6.97
CA LYS A 390 11.05 -14.07 6.48
C LYS A 390 11.43 -13.68 5.07
N ASP A 391 10.45 -13.60 4.17
CA ASP A 391 10.67 -13.14 2.79
C ASP A 391 11.21 -11.70 2.77
N ALA A 392 10.73 -10.84 3.68
CA ALA A 392 11.25 -9.49 3.86
C ALA A 392 12.72 -9.49 4.32
N ALA A 393 13.05 -10.27 5.35
CA ALA A 393 14.41 -10.38 5.87
C ALA A 393 15.38 -10.90 4.81
N GLU A 394 14.98 -11.93 4.04
CA GLU A 394 15.79 -12.48 2.95
C GLU A 394 16.01 -11.45 1.83
N THR A 395 14.98 -10.72 1.46
CA THR A 395 15.06 -9.68 0.44
C THR A 395 15.94 -8.53 0.90
N CYS A 396 15.80 -8.07 2.15
CA CYS A 396 16.66 -7.05 2.74
C CYS A 396 18.12 -7.48 2.77
N LYS A 397 18.40 -8.75 3.11
CA LYS A 397 19.76 -9.30 3.06
C LYS A 397 20.36 -9.24 1.66
N LYS A 398 19.59 -9.60 0.62
CA LYS A 398 20.03 -9.52 -0.80
C LYS A 398 20.30 -8.09 -1.23
N LEU A 399 19.46 -7.14 -0.79
CA LEU A 399 19.56 -5.72 -1.11
C LEU A 399 20.51 -4.94 -0.19
N LYS A 400 21.12 -5.60 0.80
CA LYS A 400 21.97 -4.97 1.83
C LYS A 400 21.26 -3.86 2.62
N ILE A 401 19.96 -3.98 2.79
CA ILE A 401 19.14 -3.09 3.62
C ILE A 401 19.19 -3.63 5.06
N PRO A 402 19.49 -2.78 6.06
CA PRO A 402 19.46 -3.21 7.46
C PRO A 402 18.07 -3.73 7.84
N PHE A 403 18.02 -4.98 8.34
CA PHE A 403 16.81 -5.63 8.81
C PHE A 403 17.17 -6.51 10.01
N PRO A 404 16.37 -6.58 11.07
CA PRO A 404 16.67 -7.42 12.22
C PRO A 404 16.61 -8.91 11.85
N GLU A 405 17.31 -9.70 12.63
CA GLU A 405 17.26 -11.15 12.48
C GLU A 405 15.91 -11.69 12.92
N VAL A 406 15.32 -12.56 12.08
CA VAL A 406 14.01 -13.16 12.32
C VAL A 406 14.21 -14.59 12.79
N ASN A 407 14.28 -14.80 14.10
CA ASN A 407 14.47 -16.10 14.73
C ASN A 407 13.12 -16.70 15.10
N ILE A 408 12.60 -17.59 14.27
CA ILE A 408 11.36 -18.34 14.48
C ILE A 408 11.68 -19.80 14.71
N THR A 409 11.35 -20.29 15.89
CA THR A 409 11.58 -21.68 16.29
C THR A 409 10.53 -22.63 15.70
N SER A 410 10.81 -23.94 15.79
CA SER A 410 9.82 -24.97 15.42
C SER A 410 8.58 -24.95 16.32
N GLU A 411 8.75 -24.54 17.57
CA GLU A 411 7.65 -24.38 18.53
C GLU A 411 6.76 -23.18 18.17
N ASP A 412 7.35 -22.05 17.79
CA ASP A 412 6.60 -20.87 17.31
C ASP A 412 5.74 -21.20 16.08
N LYS A 413 6.21 -22.10 15.21
CA LYS A 413 5.41 -22.52 14.04
C LYS A 413 4.23 -23.39 14.41
N LYS A 414 4.36 -24.24 15.48
CA LYS A 414 3.28 -25.10 15.96
C LYS A 414 2.24 -24.30 16.76
N LYS A 415 2.72 -23.35 17.58
CA LYS A 415 1.89 -22.53 18.45
C LYS A 415 2.37 -21.08 18.37
N PRO A 416 1.95 -20.31 17.36
CA PRO A 416 2.34 -18.92 17.23
C PRO A 416 1.89 -18.09 18.43
N LYS A 417 2.74 -17.14 18.85
CA LYS A 417 2.43 -16.14 19.89
C LYS A 417 1.61 -15.01 19.27
N ASP A 418 0.97 -14.21 20.10
CA ASP A 418 0.20 -13.06 19.65
C ASP A 418 1.08 -12.01 18.96
N PHE A 419 2.34 -11.87 19.38
CA PHE A 419 3.31 -10.96 18.76
C PHE A 419 4.76 -11.44 18.95
N TYR A 420 5.63 -10.93 18.10
CA TYR A 420 7.07 -11.12 18.13
C TYR A 420 7.77 -9.77 18.05
N VAL A 421 8.87 -9.63 18.77
CA VAL A 421 9.74 -8.46 18.70
C VAL A 421 11.09 -8.90 18.14
N CYS A 422 11.50 -8.31 17.03
CA CYS A 422 12.78 -8.53 16.41
C CYS A 422 13.60 -7.25 16.53
N CYS A 423 14.74 -7.29 17.20
CA CYS A 423 15.65 -6.15 17.35
C CYS A 423 17.09 -6.58 17.04
N LYS A 424 17.85 -5.66 16.48
CA LYS A 424 19.30 -5.81 16.30
C LYS A 424 19.99 -4.63 16.99
N LEU A 425 20.60 -4.89 18.13
CA LEU A 425 21.22 -3.89 19.00
C LEU A 425 22.50 -3.21 18.45
N LEU A 426 22.98 -3.59 17.25
CA LEU A 426 24.35 -3.28 16.83
C LEU A 426 24.51 -2.24 15.71
N TYR A 427 23.42 -1.71 15.11
CA TYR A 427 23.53 -0.70 14.05
C TYR A 427 22.64 0.51 14.34
N LYS A 428 23.22 1.71 14.25
CA LYS A 428 22.60 3.02 14.52
C LYS A 428 21.34 3.33 13.68
N HIS A 429 21.03 2.56 12.63
CA HIS A 429 19.95 2.80 11.68
C HIS A 429 19.11 1.54 11.37
N THR A 430 19.08 0.57 12.29
CA THR A 430 18.20 -0.59 12.13
C THR A 430 16.96 -0.38 12.96
N PRO A 431 15.78 -0.21 12.36
CA PRO A 431 14.53 -0.01 13.11
C PRO A 431 14.22 -1.22 13.99
N LEU A 432 13.58 -0.98 15.12
CA LEU A 432 12.99 -2.02 15.95
C LEU A 432 11.73 -2.56 15.25
N PHE A 433 11.61 -3.87 15.16
CA PHE A 433 10.43 -4.49 14.57
C PHE A 433 9.56 -5.14 15.62
N MET A 434 8.29 -4.80 15.61
CA MET A 434 7.25 -5.56 16.28
C MET A 434 6.36 -6.22 15.22
N PHE A 435 6.45 -7.53 15.13
CA PHE A 435 5.59 -8.33 14.26
C PHE A 435 4.41 -8.86 15.07
N VAL A 436 3.20 -8.46 14.72
CA VAL A 436 1.96 -8.94 15.34
C VAL A 436 1.36 -9.99 14.43
N CYS A 437 1.39 -11.25 14.85
CA CYS A 437 0.62 -12.31 14.25
C CYS A 437 -0.86 -12.05 14.56
N CYS A 438 -1.57 -11.37 13.68
CA CYS A 438 -3.02 -11.38 13.70
C CYS A 438 -3.47 -12.73 13.15
N LEU A 439 -3.31 -13.80 13.92
CA LEU A 439 -4.09 -15.02 13.74
C LEU A 439 -5.54 -14.61 14.07
N ALA A 440 -6.21 -14.01 13.09
CA ALA A 440 -7.65 -13.97 13.10
C ALA A 440 -8.11 -15.44 12.98
N THR A 441 -8.11 -16.13 14.09
CA THR A 441 -9.04 -17.22 14.32
C THR A 441 -10.42 -16.56 14.31
N ILE A 442 -10.86 -16.15 13.11
CA ILE A 442 -12.28 -16.03 12.84
C ILE A 442 -12.72 -17.48 12.95
N CYS A 443 -13.22 -17.84 14.14
CA CYS A 443 -14.08 -18.98 14.28
C CYS A 443 -15.20 -18.77 13.25
N TYR A 444 -15.07 -19.38 12.09
CA TYR A 444 -16.19 -19.73 11.25
C TYR A 444 -17.03 -20.73 12.07
N ASN A 445 -17.76 -20.23 13.04
CA ASN A 445 -18.95 -20.89 13.47
C ASN A 445 -19.90 -20.78 12.27
N ASN A 446 -19.93 -21.86 11.49
CA ASN A 446 -21.04 -22.16 10.60
C ASN A 446 -22.33 -22.11 11.42
N ASN A 447 -22.93 -20.94 11.50
CA ASN A 447 -24.37 -20.72 11.71
C ASN A 447 -24.57 -19.25 12.05
N ARG A 448 -25.24 -18.55 11.13
CA ARG A 448 -25.77 -17.18 11.21
C ARG A 448 -24.79 -16.07 10.78
N PHE A 449 -24.85 -15.83 9.44
CA PHE A 449 -25.31 -14.53 8.90
C PHE A 449 -25.82 -14.82 7.49
#